data_3e3de520f2dd05e49f7e045544af6f26
#
_entry.id   3e3de520f2dd05e49f7e045544af6f26
#
_cell.length_a   1.000
_cell.length_b   1.000
_cell.length_c   1.000
_cell.angle_alpha   90.00
_cell.angle_beta   90.00
_cell.angle_gamma   90.00
#
_symmetry.space_group_name_H-M   'P 1'
#
loop_
_entity.id
_entity.type
_entity.pdbx_description
1 polymer ?
#
loop_
_entity_poly.entity_id
_entity_poly.type
_entity_poly.pdbx_seq_one_letter_code
_entity_poly.pdbx_strand_id
1 'polypeptide(L)'
;MEDIVIATNNQGKINDFKAIFKNQHVIGISELIEDFDVEETGATFEENARLKSEAAAHALNKRVIADDSGLEVFALNGEPGVYSARYAGLGKNDEDNIEKLLTNLEDVQDRRAQFVCVISMSAPNEKTKTFKGTVSGVITTERHGKNGFGYDPLFLVGNTGKTAAELSAEEKNEQSHRGQAVKKLMEVFPAWQNKQ
;
A
#
# COMPACT_ATOMS: atom_id res chain seq x y z
N MET A 1 -16.08 -18.45 -8.73
CA MET A 1 -15.70 -17.05 -8.46
C MET A 1 -14.30 -16.90 -9.03
N GLU A 2 -14.03 -15.86 -9.79
CA GLU A 2 -12.70 -15.64 -10.38
C GLU A 2 -11.73 -15.15 -9.31
N ASP A 3 -10.48 -15.63 -9.33
CA ASP A 3 -9.47 -15.23 -8.36
C ASP A 3 -9.11 -13.75 -8.51
N ILE A 4 -8.86 -13.06 -7.40
CA ILE A 4 -8.31 -11.71 -7.41
C ILE A 4 -6.78 -11.82 -7.41
N VAL A 5 -6.16 -11.47 -8.53
CA VAL A 5 -4.69 -11.44 -8.64
C VAL A 5 -4.18 -10.09 -8.17
N ILE A 6 -3.25 -10.11 -7.22
CA ILE A 6 -2.57 -8.91 -6.72
C ILE A 6 -1.11 -8.91 -7.19
N ALA A 7 -0.73 -7.90 -7.98
CA ALA A 7 0.63 -7.75 -8.48
C ALA A 7 1.55 -7.12 -7.43
N THR A 8 1.87 -7.89 -6.40
CA THR A 8 2.83 -7.52 -5.36
C THR A 8 3.53 -8.76 -4.80
N ASN A 9 4.79 -8.62 -4.44
CA ASN A 9 5.58 -9.62 -3.70
C ASN A 9 5.63 -9.31 -2.19
N ASN A 10 5.00 -8.21 -1.74
CA ASN A 10 4.98 -7.83 -0.33
C ASN A 10 3.88 -8.61 0.41
N GLN A 11 4.30 -9.53 1.29
CA GLN A 11 3.39 -10.37 2.07
C GLN A 11 2.45 -9.59 2.98
N GLY A 12 2.91 -8.47 3.53
CA GLY A 12 2.06 -7.59 4.35
C GLY A 12 0.89 -7.03 3.55
N LYS A 13 1.15 -6.56 2.33
CA LYS A 13 0.11 -6.09 1.40
C LYS A 13 -0.86 -7.21 1.01
N ILE A 14 -0.34 -8.40 0.69
CA ILE A 14 -1.19 -9.57 0.36
C ILE A 14 -2.12 -9.90 1.52
N ASN A 15 -1.61 -9.90 2.76
CA ASN A 15 -2.41 -10.17 3.95
C ASN A 15 -3.49 -9.10 4.16
N ASP A 16 -3.17 -7.83 3.96
CA ASP A 16 -4.15 -6.74 4.03
C ASP A 16 -5.27 -6.93 2.99
N PHE A 17 -4.93 -7.28 1.74
CA PHE A 17 -5.93 -7.55 0.71
C PHE A 17 -6.79 -8.77 1.04
N LYS A 18 -6.20 -9.87 1.52
CA LYS A 18 -6.94 -11.06 1.99
C LYS A 18 -7.92 -10.72 3.11
N ALA A 19 -7.54 -9.86 4.03
CA ALA A 19 -8.41 -9.42 5.13
C ALA A 19 -9.56 -8.51 4.66
N ILE A 20 -9.36 -7.72 3.62
CA ILE A 20 -10.37 -6.83 3.05
C ILE A 20 -11.34 -7.59 2.14
N PHE A 21 -10.83 -8.47 1.26
CA PHE A 21 -11.63 -9.29 0.33
C PHE A 21 -12.09 -10.61 0.96
N LYS A 22 -12.67 -10.56 2.16
CA LYS A 22 -13.01 -11.73 3.02
C LYS A 22 -13.70 -12.90 2.31
N ASN A 23 -14.48 -12.64 1.25
CA ASN A 23 -15.29 -13.64 0.55
C ASN A 23 -14.75 -13.99 -0.84
N GLN A 24 -13.53 -13.61 -1.16
CA GLN A 24 -12.91 -13.86 -2.45
C GLN A 24 -11.54 -14.51 -2.28
N HIS A 25 -11.15 -15.31 -3.26
CA HIS A 25 -9.85 -15.93 -3.27
C HIS A 25 -8.82 -14.91 -3.82
N VAL A 26 -7.90 -14.47 -2.95
CA VAL A 26 -6.84 -13.52 -3.28
C VAL A 26 -5.53 -14.27 -3.41
N ILE A 27 -4.86 -14.12 -4.55
CA ILE A 27 -3.56 -14.71 -4.86
C ILE A 27 -2.54 -13.64 -5.21
N GLY A 28 -1.30 -13.82 -4.73
CA GLY A 28 -0.18 -12.97 -5.10
C GLY A 28 0.36 -13.33 -6.48
N ILE A 29 0.96 -12.37 -7.17
CA ILE A 29 1.53 -12.59 -8.50
C ILE A 29 2.61 -13.68 -8.52
N SER A 30 3.39 -13.82 -7.45
CA SER A 30 4.42 -14.84 -7.30
C SER A 30 3.89 -16.28 -7.29
N GLU A 31 2.60 -16.48 -7.02
CA GLU A 31 1.94 -17.78 -7.14
C GLU A 31 1.66 -18.17 -8.61
N LEU A 32 1.72 -17.20 -9.53
CA LEU A 32 1.42 -17.39 -10.95
C LEU A 32 2.63 -17.20 -11.86
N ILE A 33 3.52 -16.29 -11.53
CA ILE A 33 4.74 -16.00 -12.29
C ILE A 33 5.90 -15.93 -11.29
N GLU A 34 6.84 -16.84 -11.44
CA GLU A 34 8.09 -16.85 -10.69
C GLU A 34 8.91 -15.59 -11.01
N ASP A 35 9.52 -14.99 -10.00
CA ASP A 35 10.38 -13.80 -10.12
C ASP A 35 9.74 -12.60 -10.84
N PHE A 36 8.40 -12.47 -10.80
CA PHE A 36 7.75 -11.28 -11.37
C PHE A 36 8.19 -10.04 -10.61
N ASP A 37 8.88 -9.16 -11.29
CA ASP A 37 9.28 -7.85 -10.79
C ASP A 37 9.06 -6.78 -11.87
N VAL A 38 8.66 -5.59 -11.44
CA VAL A 38 8.47 -4.43 -12.31
C VAL A 38 9.21 -3.27 -11.67
N GLU A 39 10.12 -2.69 -12.43
CA GLU A 39 10.84 -1.51 -11.99
C GLU A 39 9.89 -0.34 -11.77
N GLU A 40 9.86 0.16 -10.54
CA GLU A 40 9.04 1.32 -10.14
C GLU A 40 9.74 2.62 -10.52
N THR A 41 9.60 3.02 -11.77
CA THR A 41 10.20 4.23 -12.34
C THR A 41 9.32 5.47 -12.26
N GLY A 42 8.09 5.31 -11.76
CA GLY A 42 7.13 6.40 -11.62
C GLY A 42 7.52 7.40 -10.53
N ALA A 43 7.19 8.66 -10.76
CA ALA A 43 7.37 9.75 -9.80
C ALA A 43 6.23 9.83 -8.76
N THR A 44 5.14 9.09 -8.99
CA THR A 44 3.96 9.08 -8.13
C THR A 44 3.51 7.66 -7.81
N PHE A 45 2.78 7.50 -6.70
CA PHE A 45 2.16 6.22 -6.35
C PHE A 45 1.22 5.70 -7.44
N GLU A 46 0.50 6.61 -8.13
CA GLU A 46 -0.40 6.22 -9.22
C GLU A 46 0.36 5.63 -10.41
N GLU A 47 1.45 6.27 -10.81
CA GLU A 47 2.30 5.76 -11.91
C GLU A 47 2.86 4.39 -11.58
N ASN A 48 3.42 4.19 -10.39
CA ASN A 48 3.98 2.91 -9.97
C ASN A 48 2.90 1.81 -9.84
N ALA A 49 1.73 2.12 -9.28
CA ALA A 49 0.63 1.17 -9.21
C ALA A 49 0.18 0.73 -10.62
N ARG A 50 0.08 1.66 -11.56
CA ARG A 50 -0.26 1.38 -12.96
C ARG A 50 0.79 0.52 -13.65
N LEU A 51 2.07 0.87 -13.54
CA LEU A 51 3.16 0.09 -14.12
C LEU A 51 3.05 -1.39 -13.70
N LYS A 52 2.84 -1.66 -12.43
CA LYS A 52 2.71 -3.03 -11.91
C LYS A 52 1.47 -3.74 -12.43
N SER A 53 0.30 -3.12 -12.36
CA SER A 53 -0.96 -3.77 -12.76
C SER A 53 -1.04 -3.99 -14.27
N GLU A 54 -0.57 -3.02 -15.08
CA GLU A 54 -0.58 -3.11 -16.54
C GLU A 54 0.40 -4.20 -17.02
N ALA A 55 1.62 -4.25 -16.48
CA ALA A 55 2.59 -5.29 -16.81
C ALA A 55 2.08 -6.69 -16.44
N ALA A 56 1.52 -6.85 -15.23
CA ALA A 56 0.97 -8.13 -14.79
C ALA A 56 -0.26 -8.55 -15.59
N ALA A 57 -1.17 -7.63 -15.91
CA ALA A 57 -2.35 -7.91 -16.73
C ALA A 57 -1.96 -8.36 -18.15
N HIS A 58 -0.92 -7.75 -18.72
CA HIS A 58 -0.40 -8.15 -20.02
C HIS A 58 0.26 -9.54 -19.95
N ALA A 59 1.11 -9.79 -18.96
CA ALA A 59 1.82 -11.05 -18.81
C ALA A 59 0.88 -12.25 -18.57
N LEU A 60 -0.15 -12.06 -17.76
CA LEU A 60 -1.11 -13.11 -17.43
C LEU A 60 -2.30 -13.21 -18.39
N ASN A 61 -2.50 -12.21 -19.25
CA ASN A 61 -3.72 -12.01 -20.02
C ASN A 61 -4.99 -12.10 -19.13
N LYS A 62 -4.93 -11.50 -17.95
CA LYS A 62 -6.00 -11.53 -16.91
C LYS A 62 -6.23 -10.16 -16.30
N ARG A 63 -7.31 -10.08 -15.53
CA ARG A 63 -7.58 -8.96 -14.64
C ARG A 63 -6.65 -8.98 -13.45
N VAL A 64 -6.00 -7.86 -13.17
CA VAL A 64 -5.00 -7.73 -12.10
C VAL A 64 -5.22 -6.44 -11.34
N ILE A 65 -5.03 -6.51 -10.03
CA ILE A 65 -4.95 -5.38 -9.14
C ILE A 65 -3.50 -5.21 -8.68
N ALA A 66 -3.03 -3.98 -8.63
CA ALA A 66 -1.78 -3.63 -7.96
C ALA A 66 -2.00 -2.46 -7.02
N ASP A 67 -1.14 -2.28 -6.05
CA ASP A 67 -1.08 -1.06 -5.28
C ASP A 67 0.34 -0.49 -5.26
N ASP A 68 0.41 0.82 -5.12
CA ASP A 68 1.58 1.47 -4.59
C ASP A 68 1.19 2.34 -3.40
N SER A 69 2.00 2.31 -2.35
CA SER A 69 1.65 2.93 -1.09
C SER A 69 2.89 3.31 -0.31
N GLY A 70 2.76 4.35 0.50
CA GLY A 70 3.85 4.81 1.32
C GLY A 70 3.43 5.89 2.31
N LEU A 71 4.43 6.33 3.06
CA LEU A 71 4.34 7.38 4.04
C LEU A 71 4.83 8.70 3.43
N GLU A 72 4.06 9.75 3.62
CA GLU A 72 4.47 11.13 3.31
C GLU A 72 4.53 11.93 4.60
N VAL A 73 5.70 12.51 4.91
CA VAL A 73 5.90 13.38 6.08
C VAL A 73 6.06 14.81 5.60
N PHE A 74 5.21 15.70 6.05
CA PHE A 74 5.11 17.05 5.50
C PHE A 74 6.36 17.90 5.75
N ALA A 75 6.95 17.78 6.95
CA ALA A 75 8.18 18.48 7.29
C ALA A 75 9.41 18.00 6.49
N LEU A 76 9.32 16.82 5.87
CA LEU A 76 10.35 16.26 5.01
C LEU A 76 9.99 16.40 3.51
N ASN A 77 9.16 17.39 3.15
CA ASN A 77 8.71 17.64 1.78
C ASN A 77 8.07 16.40 1.10
N GLY A 78 7.39 15.56 1.88
CA GLY A 78 6.73 14.35 1.41
C GLY A 78 7.59 13.09 1.43
N GLU A 79 8.87 13.18 1.84
CA GLU A 79 9.66 11.96 2.05
C GLU A 79 9.08 11.11 3.19
N PRO A 80 9.26 9.78 3.15
CA PRO A 80 9.90 8.96 2.11
C PRO A 80 9.10 8.79 0.81
N GLY A 81 7.79 9.07 0.76
CA GLY A 81 6.97 9.04 -0.46
C GLY A 81 7.06 7.69 -1.20
N VAL A 82 7.26 7.70 -2.51
CA VAL A 82 7.40 6.49 -3.34
C VAL A 82 8.62 5.63 -2.99
N TYR A 83 9.54 6.16 -2.19
CA TYR A 83 10.71 5.43 -1.69
C TYR A 83 10.48 4.75 -0.33
N SER A 84 9.25 4.74 0.18
CA SER A 84 8.94 4.26 1.54
C SER A 84 9.51 2.87 1.85
N ALA A 85 9.40 1.92 0.95
CA ALA A 85 9.91 0.57 1.15
C ALA A 85 11.44 0.44 1.09
N ARG A 86 12.13 1.43 0.53
CA ARG A 86 13.59 1.44 0.31
C ARG A 86 14.24 2.76 0.78
N TYR A 87 13.66 3.41 1.76
CA TYR A 87 14.08 4.73 2.23
C TYR A 87 15.53 4.72 2.76
N ALA A 88 15.92 3.68 3.48
CA ALA A 88 17.29 3.50 3.96
C ALA A 88 18.21 2.79 2.95
N GLY A 89 17.68 2.32 1.81
CA GLY A 89 18.47 1.65 0.78
C GLY A 89 17.73 0.48 0.12
N LEU A 90 18.39 -0.20 -0.80
CA LEU A 90 17.80 -1.28 -1.60
C LEU A 90 17.46 -2.56 -0.80
N GLY A 91 17.96 -2.70 0.42
CA GLY A 91 17.71 -3.86 1.28
C GLY A 91 16.26 -4.04 1.74
N LYS A 92 15.40 -3.03 1.54
CA LYS A 92 13.97 -3.04 1.94
C LYS A 92 13.76 -3.51 3.39
N ASN A 93 14.58 -2.99 4.32
CA ASN A 93 14.52 -3.33 5.74
C ASN A 93 13.70 -2.28 6.49
N ASP A 94 12.59 -2.71 7.09
CA ASP A 94 11.67 -1.83 7.83
C ASP A 94 12.37 -1.15 9.02
N GLU A 95 13.25 -1.85 9.74
CA GLU A 95 13.97 -1.30 10.87
C GLU A 95 14.91 -0.16 10.45
N ASP A 96 15.69 -0.35 9.40
CA ASP A 96 16.59 0.68 8.87
C ASP A 96 15.81 1.89 8.35
N ASN A 97 14.66 1.65 7.71
CA ASN A 97 13.77 2.71 7.24
C ASN A 97 13.20 3.54 8.40
N ILE A 98 12.79 2.87 9.49
CA ILE A 98 12.30 3.52 10.72
C ILE A 98 13.41 4.35 11.36
N GLU A 99 14.61 3.80 11.53
CA GLU A 99 15.73 4.53 12.13
C GLU A 99 16.10 5.77 11.32
N LYS A 100 16.15 5.64 9.99
CA LYS A 100 16.41 6.79 9.12
C LYS A 100 15.33 7.86 9.26
N LEU A 101 14.06 7.47 9.34
CA LEU A 101 12.95 8.41 9.52
C LEU A 101 13.06 9.13 10.86
N LEU A 102 13.33 8.43 11.95
CA LEU A 102 13.50 9.02 13.28
C LEU A 102 14.67 10.00 13.30
N THR A 103 15.81 9.63 12.69
CA THR A 103 16.97 10.49 12.57
C THR A 103 16.65 11.77 11.80
N ASN A 104 15.96 11.67 10.67
CA ASN A 104 15.56 12.83 9.87
C ASN A 104 14.54 13.74 10.56
N LEU A 105 13.83 13.21 11.56
CA LEU A 105 12.86 13.95 12.37
C LEU A 105 13.42 14.36 13.76
N GLU A 106 14.69 14.15 14.03
CA GLU A 106 15.36 14.68 15.22
C GLU A 106 15.20 16.21 15.22
N ASP A 107 14.79 16.77 16.35
CA ASP A 107 14.50 18.22 16.53
C ASP A 107 13.39 18.80 15.64
N VAL A 108 12.67 18.02 14.86
CA VAL A 108 11.53 18.46 14.04
C VAL A 108 10.25 18.44 14.87
N GLN A 109 9.64 19.62 15.02
CA GLN A 109 8.40 19.80 15.80
C GLN A 109 7.15 19.39 15.02
N ASP A 110 7.09 19.71 13.73
CA ASP A 110 5.98 19.32 12.86
C ASP A 110 6.18 17.88 12.37
N ARG A 111 5.50 16.96 13.03
CA ARG A 111 5.57 15.54 12.72
C ARG A 111 4.35 15.02 11.98
N ARG A 112 3.53 15.93 11.44
CA ARG A 112 2.33 15.54 10.66
C ARG A 112 2.74 14.74 9.42
N ALA A 113 1.98 13.69 9.18
CA ALA A 113 2.21 12.75 8.08
C ALA A 113 0.90 12.20 7.56
N GLN A 114 0.98 11.52 6.42
CA GLN A 114 -0.12 10.72 5.93
C GLN A 114 0.39 9.42 5.30
N PHE A 115 -0.35 8.35 5.47
CA PHE A 115 -0.23 7.19 4.59
C PHE A 115 -1.08 7.39 3.34
N VAL A 116 -0.52 7.01 2.20
CA VAL A 116 -1.17 7.04 0.90
C VAL A 116 -1.17 5.64 0.31
N CYS A 117 -2.29 5.21 -0.26
CA CYS A 117 -2.38 4.03 -1.10
C CYS A 117 -3.09 4.40 -2.40
N VAL A 118 -2.50 4.03 -3.52
CA VAL A 118 -3.16 4.04 -4.82
C VAL A 118 -3.29 2.61 -5.30
N ILE A 119 -4.53 2.17 -5.51
CA ILE A 119 -4.83 0.88 -6.13
C ILE A 119 -5.07 1.12 -7.61
N SER A 120 -4.46 0.30 -8.44
CA SER A 120 -4.65 0.26 -9.88
C SER A 120 -5.30 -1.06 -10.28
N MET A 121 -6.28 -0.99 -11.17
CA MET A 121 -7.05 -2.11 -11.67
C MET A 121 -6.93 -2.15 -13.19
N SER A 122 -6.26 -3.18 -13.71
CA SER A 122 -5.95 -3.35 -15.14
C SER A 122 -6.51 -4.65 -15.67
N ALA A 123 -6.90 -4.63 -16.93
CA ALA A 123 -7.30 -5.81 -17.70
C ALA A 123 -6.80 -5.66 -19.14
N PRO A 124 -6.58 -6.76 -19.88
CA PRO A 124 -6.24 -6.69 -21.29
C PRO A 124 -7.27 -5.88 -22.08
N ASN A 125 -6.79 -4.96 -22.91
CA ASN A 125 -7.62 -4.11 -23.78
C ASN A 125 -8.63 -3.19 -23.07
N GLU A 126 -8.53 -3.01 -21.76
CA GLU A 126 -9.34 -2.04 -20.99
C GLU A 126 -8.46 -0.89 -20.48
N LYS A 127 -9.09 0.28 -20.34
CA LYS A 127 -8.41 1.43 -19.70
C LYS A 127 -8.22 1.14 -18.21
N THR A 128 -7.00 1.26 -17.73
CA THR A 128 -6.66 1.16 -16.31
C THR A 128 -7.39 2.20 -15.48
N LYS A 129 -7.90 1.79 -14.33
CA LYS A 129 -8.54 2.67 -13.34
C LYS A 129 -7.73 2.71 -12.07
N THR A 130 -7.69 3.86 -11.40
CA THR A 130 -6.98 4.05 -10.15
C THR A 130 -7.88 4.57 -9.04
N PHE A 131 -7.59 4.17 -7.79
CA PHE A 131 -8.36 4.50 -6.59
C PHE A 131 -7.42 4.89 -5.48
N LYS A 132 -7.52 6.14 -5.02
CA LYS A 132 -6.64 6.66 -3.96
C LYS A 132 -7.36 6.68 -2.62
N GLY A 133 -6.67 6.19 -1.58
CA GLY A 133 -7.04 6.36 -0.18
C GLY A 133 -5.89 6.98 0.59
N THR A 134 -6.22 7.78 1.61
CA THR A 134 -5.25 8.44 2.48
C THR A 134 -5.72 8.40 3.92
N VAL A 135 -4.79 8.31 4.85
CA VAL A 135 -5.08 8.50 6.26
C VAL A 135 -4.05 9.44 6.88
N SER A 136 -4.53 10.49 7.52
CA SER A 136 -3.67 11.47 8.21
C SER A 136 -3.32 11.00 9.61
N GLY A 137 -2.14 11.39 10.07
CA GLY A 137 -1.64 11.07 11.40
C GLY A 137 -0.40 11.86 11.75
N VAL A 138 0.30 11.38 12.76
CA VAL A 138 1.51 12.01 13.31
C VAL A 138 2.57 10.94 13.54
N ILE A 139 3.83 11.22 13.22
CA ILE A 139 4.95 10.34 13.53
C ILE A 139 5.34 10.52 15.00
N THR A 140 5.31 9.44 15.77
CA THR A 140 5.76 9.39 17.16
C THR A 140 7.28 9.49 17.28
N THR A 141 7.80 9.80 18.46
CA THR A 141 9.24 9.82 18.73
C THR A 141 9.82 8.46 19.05
N GLU A 142 8.98 7.50 19.39
CA GLU A 142 9.34 6.13 19.73
C GLU A 142 8.29 5.15 19.20
N ARG A 143 8.65 3.86 19.13
CA ARG A 143 7.80 2.81 18.57
C ARG A 143 6.75 2.35 19.56
N HIS A 144 5.52 2.15 19.07
CA HIS A 144 4.41 1.56 19.82
C HIS A 144 3.71 0.49 18.99
N GLY A 145 3.34 -0.61 19.64
CA GLY A 145 2.67 -1.75 19.00
C GLY A 145 3.63 -2.70 18.28
N LYS A 146 3.06 -3.83 17.81
CA LYS A 146 3.83 -4.92 17.18
C LYS A 146 3.16 -5.48 15.93
N ASN A 147 1.98 -4.98 15.60
CA ASN A 147 1.22 -5.45 14.44
C ASN A 147 1.65 -4.71 13.16
N GLY A 148 1.28 -5.27 12.02
CA GLY A 148 1.51 -4.63 10.73
C GLY A 148 2.93 -4.75 10.21
N PHE A 149 3.39 -3.75 9.45
CA PHE A 149 4.71 -3.70 8.81
C PHE A 149 5.11 -2.24 8.49
N GLY A 150 6.33 -2.05 8.04
CA GLY A 150 6.85 -0.73 7.66
C GLY A 150 6.82 0.25 8.83
N TYR A 151 6.29 1.44 8.59
CA TYR A 151 6.26 2.54 9.57
C TYR A 151 5.08 2.47 10.56
N ASP A 152 4.28 1.40 10.56
CA ASP A 152 3.12 1.25 11.44
C ASP A 152 3.40 1.53 12.93
N PRO A 153 4.56 1.11 13.49
CA PRO A 153 4.87 1.40 14.90
C PRO A 153 5.09 2.87 15.23
N LEU A 154 5.34 3.72 14.24
CA LEU A 154 5.56 5.16 14.43
C LEU A 154 4.36 6.01 14.05
N PHE A 155 3.39 5.48 13.32
CA PHE A 155 2.30 6.27 12.76
C PHE A 155 1.08 6.28 13.67
N LEU A 156 0.90 7.36 14.45
CA LEU A 156 -0.29 7.59 15.26
C LEU A 156 -1.46 7.95 14.34
N VAL A 157 -2.49 7.10 14.31
CA VAL A 157 -3.59 7.18 13.33
C VAL A 157 -4.62 8.22 13.74
N GLY A 158 -4.73 9.31 13.02
CA GLY A 158 -5.77 10.32 13.23
C GLY A 158 -5.96 10.70 14.70
N ASN A 159 -7.18 10.60 15.20
CA ASN A 159 -7.54 10.89 16.59
C ASN A 159 -7.75 9.62 17.43
N THR A 160 -7.23 8.46 17.00
CA THR A 160 -7.46 7.18 17.70
C THR A 160 -6.70 7.06 19.01
N GLY A 161 -5.61 7.82 19.18
CA GLY A 161 -4.67 7.66 20.28
C GLY A 161 -3.80 6.39 20.19
N LYS A 162 -3.87 5.66 19.07
CA LYS A 162 -3.12 4.42 18.81
C LYS A 162 -2.26 4.57 17.56
N THR A 163 -1.09 3.93 17.56
CA THR A 163 -0.34 3.76 16.31
C THR A 163 -1.00 2.68 15.44
N ALA A 164 -0.67 2.68 14.16
CA ALA A 164 -1.17 1.65 13.23
C ALA A 164 -0.77 0.22 13.67
N ALA A 165 0.35 0.08 14.38
CA ALA A 165 0.81 -1.19 14.94
C ALA A 165 0.09 -1.61 16.25
N GLU A 166 -0.70 -0.73 16.85
CA GLU A 166 -1.52 -1.02 18.02
C GLU A 166 -2.97 -1.35 17.63
N LEU A 167 -3.36 -1.11 16.37
CA LEU A 167 -4.69 -1.45 15.88
C LEU A 167 -4.80 -2.95 15.62
N SER A 168 -6.00 -3.51 15.84
CA SER A 168 -6.33 -4.83 15.33
C SER A 168 -6.40 -4.82 13.81
N ALA A 169 -6.33 -5.99 13.17
CA ALA A 169 -6.46 -6.11 11.73
C ALA A 169 -7.79 -5.53 11.21
N GLU A 170 -8.87 -5.68 11.98
CA GLU A 170 -10.19 -5.14 11.63
C GLU A 170 -10.23 -3.62 11.74
N GLU A 171 -9.75 -3.05 12.85
CA GLU A 171 -9.64 -1.60 13.04
C GLU A 171 -8.77 -0.97 11.95
N LYS A 172 -7.63 -1.60 11.63
CA LYS A 172 -6.72 -1.15 10.57
C LYS A 172 -7.38 -1.17 9.20
N ASN A 173 -8.10 -2.24 8.85
CA ASN A 173 -8.78 -2.35 7.55
C ASN A 173 -9.87 -1.28 7.36
N GLU A 174 -10.58 -0.92 8.42
CA GLU A 174 -11.62 0.12 8.36
C GLU A 174 -11.02 1.53 8.22
N GLN A 175 -9.91 1.81 8.89
CA GLN A 175 -9.34 3.14 9.04
C GLN A 175 -8.12 3.38 8.14
N SER A 176 -7.56 2.33 7.50
CA SER A 176 -6.35 2.47 6.71
C SER A 176 -6.57 3.15 5.37
N HIS A 177 -5.49 3.73 4.85
CA HIS A 177 -5.39 4.25 3.49
C HIS A 177 -5.77 3.18 2.44
N ARG A 178 -5.34 1.92 2.63
CA ARG A 178 -5.68 0.81 1.74
C ARG A 178 -7.16 0.44 1.82
N GLY A 179 -7.72 0.35 3.02
CA GLY A 179 -9.16 0.13 3.21
C GLY A 179 -10.02 1.18 2.51
N GLN A 180 -9.64 2.46 2.58
CA GLN A 180 -10.34 3.54 1.87
C GLN A 180 -10.22 3.42 0.34
N ALA A 181 -9.03 3.07 -0.18
CA ALA A 181 -8.83 2.85 -1.61
C ALA A 181 -9.66 1.66 -2.12
N VAL A 182 -9.70 0.56 -1.35
CA VAL A 182 -10.52 -0.63 -1.69
C VAL A 182 -12.01 -0.32 -1.64
N LYS A 183 -12.52 0.49 -0.70
CA LYS A 183 -13.93 0.90 -0.70
C LYS A 183 -14.32 1.54 -2.03
N LYS A 184 -13.50 2.46 -2.54
CA LYS A 184 -13.73 3.11 -3.84
C LYS A 184 -13.63 2.13 -5.01
N LEU A 185 -12.69 1.20 -4.97
CA LEU A 185 -12.57 0.14 -5.96
C LEU A 185 -13.83 -0.74 -5.98
N MET A 186 -14.35 -1.12 -4.81
CA MET A 186 -15.52 -2.00 -4.68
C MET A 186 -16.81 -1.42 -5.28
N GLU A 187 -16.93 -0.10 -5.42
CA GLU A 187 -18.06 0.54 -6.11
C GLU A 187 -18.15 0.15 -7.60
N VAL A 188 -17.01 -0.15 -8.22
CA VAL A 188 -16.93 -0.51 -9.65
C VAL A 188 -16.51 -1.97 -9.90
N PHE A 189 -15.99 -2.64 -8.89
CA PHE A 189 -15.41 -3.98 -9.00
C PHE A 189 -16.39 -5.04 -9.51
N PRO A 190 -17.65 -5.12 -9.04
CA PRO A 190 -18.59 -6.13 -9.54
C PRO A 190 -18.88 -6.00 -11.04
N ALA A 191 -19.02 -4.77 -11.53
CA ALA A 191 -19.22 -4.52 -12.96
C ALA A 191 -17.98 -4.83 -13.81
N TRP A 192 -16.78 -4.62 -13.23
CA TRP A 192 -15.52 -4.92 -13.90
C TRP A 192 -15.25 -6.43 -13.96
N GLN A 193 -15.54 -7.16 -12.88
CA GLN A 193 -15.35 -8.61 -12.80
C GLN A 193 -16.28 -9.36 -13.77
N ASN A 194 -17.50 -8.85 -14.00
CA ASN A 194 -18.50 -9.50 -14.85
C ASN A 194 -18.40 -9.12 -16.36
N LYS A 195 -17.44 -8.29 -16.75
CA LYS A 195 -17.18 -8.06 -18.18
C LYS A 195 -16.50 -9.29 -18.79
N GLN A 196 -17.11 -9.87 -19.79
CA GLN A 196 -16.57 -10.93 -20.64
C GLN A 196 -15.70 -10.36 -21.75
#